data_a0d284ce8362ff83f28658008ca61d1d
#
_entry.id   a0d284ce8362ff83f28658008ca61d1d
#
_cell.length_a   1.000
_cell.length_b   1.000
_cell.length_c   1.000
_cell.angle_alpha   90.00
_cell.angle_beta   90.00
_cell.angle_gamma   90.00
#
_symmetry.space_group_name_H-M   'P 1'
#
loop_
_entity.id
_entity.type
_entity.pdbx_description
1 polymer ?
#
loop_
_entity_poly.entity_id
_entity_poly.type
_entity_poly.pdbx_seq_one_letter_code
_entity_poly.pdbx_strand_id
1 'polypeptide(L)'
;MPPLRAAALTRPPFTGQDFTPTRFDSAARKAAFANALCRFIAADFPSTLFTQLLYDRLCMCCGHIAHCDKSGFFATFFVDLDGKIRFLEQTLNHPCYGHPTHTYCDVGRAIQARLQACDILAVYRARRASEIAGAERALLAQLRAKYDGVPVIPQIVTRPAGRPVAAPRAG
;
A
#
# COMPACT_ATOMS: atom_id res chain seq x y z
N MET A 1 0.74 13.12 -3.55
CA MET A 1 2.13 12.93 -3.06
C MET A 1 2.82 14.27 -2.93
N PRO A 2 3.69 14.51 -1.92
CA PRO A 2 4.46 15.75 -1.81
C PRO A 2 5.32 16.00 -3.07
N PRO A 3 5.33 17.20 -3.64
CA PRO A 3 5.96 17.48 -4.95
C PRO A 3 7.47 17.20 -4.97
N LEU A 4 8.18 17.43 -3.86
CA LEU A 4 9.62 17.15 -3.76
C LEU A 4 9.94 15.66 -3.87
N ARG A 5 9.14 14.76 -3.27
CA ARG A 5 9.34 13.32 -3.36
C ARG A 5 8.95 12.77 -4.74
N ALA A 6 7.91 13.33 -5.38
CA ALA A 6 7.55 13.00 -6.75
C ALA A 6 8.67 13.34 -7.72
N ALA A 7 9.30 14.53 -7.56
CA ALA A 7 10.44 14.92 -8.37
C ALA A 7 11.66 14.01 -8.16
N ALA A 8 11.99 13.66 -6.91
CA ALA A 8 13.09 12.76 -6.59
C ALA A 8 12.88 11.35 -7.17
N LEU A 9 11.63 10.86 -7.21
CA LEU A 9 11.31 9.56 -7.80
C LEU A 9 11.55 9.52 -9.32
N THR A 10 11.37 10.65 -10.00
CA THR A 10 11.46 10.72 -11.47
C THR A 10 12.75 11.30 -11.99
N ARG A 11 13.62 11.84 -11.14
CA ARG A 11 14.87 12.52 -11.56
C ARG A 11 16.09 12.02 -10.76
N PRO A 12 17.25 11.90 -11.43
CA PRO A 12 17.41 11.93 -12.89
C PRO A 12 16.68 10.75 -13.54
N PRO A 13 16.24 10.85 -14.81
CA PRO A 13 15.63 9.73 -15.50
C PRO A 13 16.67 8.62 -15.71
N PHE A 14 16.21 7.38 -15.70
CA PHE A 14 17.04 6.25 -16.09
C PHE A 14 17.36 6.31 -17.59
N THR A 15 18.55 5.84 -17.93
CA THR A 15 19.07 5.77 -19.30
C THR A 15 19.40 4.32 -19.67
N GLY A 16 19.73 4.07 -20.93
CA GLY A 16 20.22 2.75 -21.35
C GLY A 16 21.54 2.34 -20.71
N GLN A 17 22.29 3.28 -20.13
CA GLN A 17 23.56 2.98 -19.44
C GLN A 17 23.33 2.34 -18.06
N ASP A 18 22.14 2.50 -17.49
CA ASP A 18 21.78 1.96 -16.17
C ASP A 18 21.43 0.47 -16.22
N PHE A 19 21.22 -0.11 -17.41
CA PHE A 19 20.68 -1.46 -17.55
C PHE A 19 21.44 -2.32 -18.57
N THR A 20 21.41 -3.62 -18.33
CA THR A 20 21.93 -4.62 -19.26
C THR A 20 20.82 -5.06 -20.22
N PRO A 21 21.04 -5.08 -21.55
CA PRO A 21 20.04 -5.57 -22.48
C PRO A 21 19.79 -7.07 -22.28
N THR A 22 18.55 -7.52 -22.53
CA THR A 22 18.23 -8.94 -22.65
C THR A 22 18.26 -9.39 -24.11
N ARG A 23 18.06 -10.68 -24.36
CA ARG A 23 17.87 -11.22 -25.72
C ARG A 23 16.70 -10.55 -26.46
N PHE A 24 15.67 -10.08 -25.74
CA PHE A 24 14.43 -9.59 -26.32
C PHE A 24 14.23 -8.08 -26.18
N ASP A 25 14.89 -7.45 -25.21
CA ASP A 25 14.72 -6.04 -24.90
C ASP A 25 16.05 -5.30 -24.79
N SER A 26 16.12 -4.17 -25.46
CA SER A 26 17.29 -3.28 -25.35
C SER A 26 17.33 -2.61 -23.98
N ALA A 27 18.52 -2.17 -23.57
CA ALA A 27 18.73 -1.37 -22.36
C ALA A 27 17.86 -0.10 -22.34
N ALA A 28 17.67 0.54 -23.50
CA ALA A 28 16.79 1.70 -23.64
C ALA A 28 15.32 1.37 -23.35
N ARG A 29 14.83 0.19 -23.75
CA ARG A 29 13.46 -0.26 -23.42
C ARG A 29 13.29 -0.52 -21.92
N LYS A 30 14.31 -1.11 -21.28
CA LYS A 30 14.34 -1.28 -19.81
C LYS A 30 14.27 0.07 -19.10
N ALA A 31 15.06 1.06 -19.55
CA ALA A 31 15.03 2.42 -19.01
C ALA A 31 13.67 3.10 -19.21
N ALA A 32 13.07 2.95 -20.38
CA ALA A 32 11.74 3.49 -20.66
C ALA A 32 10.68 2.92 -19.70
N PHE A 33 10.70 1.61 -19.43
CA PHE A 33 9.82 0.98 -18.46
C PHE A 33 10.07 1.49 -17.04
N ALA A 34 11.32 1.54 -16.57
CA ALA A 34 11.65 2.07 -15.25
C ALA A 34 11.15 3.50 -15.04
N ASN A 35 11.35 4.36 -16.05
CA ASN A 35 10.86 5.74 -16.03
C ASN A 35 9.32 5.83 -16.06
N ALA A 36 8.67 4.97 -16.85
CA ALA A 36 7.21 4.92 -16.90
C ALA A 36 6.61 4.50 -15.55
N LEU A 37 7.19 3.48 -14.89
CA LEU A 37 6.73 3.03 -13.59
C LEU A 37 6.97 4.09 -12.50
N CYS A 38 8.14 4.73 -12.48
CA CYS A 38 8.40 5.82 -11.55
C CYS A 38 7.43 7.00 -11.73
N ARG A 39 7.10 7.38 -12.98
CA ARG A 39 6.09 8.41 -13.27
C ARG A 39 4.69 8.00 -12.82
N PHE A 40 4.31 6.74 -13.04
CA PHE A 40 3.03 6.20 -12.62
C PHE A 40 2.86 6.27 -11.10
N ILE A 41 3.89 5.85 -10.34
CA ILE A 41 3.91 5.96 -8.87
C ILE A 41 3.91 7.43 -8.43
N ALA A 42 4.75 8.27 -9.06
CA ALA A 42 4.86 9.69 -8.74
C ALA A 42 3.55 10.47 -8.92
N ALA A 43 2.75 10.06 -9.91
CA ALA A 43 1.44 10.64 -10.19
C ALA A 43 0.28 10.07 -9.34
N ASP A 44 0.57 9.24 -8.34
CA ASP A 44 -0.42 8.56 -7.47
C ASP A 44 -1.25 7.50 -8.21
N PHE A 45 -0.64 6.75 -9.11
CA PHE A 45 -1.21 5.59 -9.81
C PHE A 45 -2.47 5.90 -10.66
N PRO A 46 -2.48 6.93 -11.52
CA PRO A 46 -3.66 7.25 -12.30
C PRO A 46 -3.90 6.21 -13.41
N SER A 47 -5.16 5.84 -13.64
CA SER A 47 -5.54 4.86 -14.67
C SER A 47 -5.08 5.25 -16.09
N THR A 48 -4.98 6.54 -16.36
CA THR A 48 -4.52 7.09 -17.66
C THR A 48 -3.06 6.76 -17.98
N LEU A 49 -2.22 6.54 -16.98
CA LEU A 49 -0.83 6.11 -17.14
C LEU A 49 -0.65 4.60 -17.10
N PHE A 50 -1.67 3.84 -16.68
CA PHE A 50 -1.62 2.38 -16.61
C PHE A 50 -1.95 1.75 -17.98
N THR A 51 -1.00 1.89 -18.92
CA THR A 51 -1.12 1.35 -20.27
C THR A 51 -0.95 -0.17 -20.29
N GLN A 52 -1.36 -0.82 -21.40
CA GLN A 52 -1.11 -2.25 -21.60
C GLN A 52 0.39 -2.57 -21.56
N LEU A 53 1.21 -1.76 -22.20
CA LEU A 53 2.67 -1.94 -22.18
C LEU A 53 3.26 -1.86 -20.78
N LEU A 54 2.77 -0.92 -19.94
CA LEU A 54 3.24 -0.83 -18.54
C LEU A 54 2.84 -2.07 -17.74
N TYR A 55 1.62 -2.57 -17.92
CA TYR A 55 1.14 -3.80 -17.29
C TYR A 55 1.97 -5.03 -17.71
N ASP A 56 2.18 -5.23 -19.01
CA ASP A 56 2.96 -6.36 -19.53
C ASP A 56 4.40 -6.36 -18.95
N ARG A 57 5.01 -5.19 -18.86
CA ARG A 57 6.36 -5.05 -18.28
C ARG A 57 6.36 -5.23 -16.76
N LEU A 58 5.31 -4.80 -16.08
CA LEU A 58 5.14 -5.10 -14.65
C LEU A 58 5.04 -6.60 -14.40
N CYS A 59 4.29 -7.35 -15.20
CA CYS A 59 4.20 -8.81 -15.09
C CYS A 59 5.57 -9.47 -15.29
N MET A 60 6.41 -8.95 -16.17
CA MET A 60 7.77 -9.47 -16.39
C MET A 60 8.71 -9.14 -15.21
N CYS A 61 8.60 -7.93 -14.65
CA CYS A 61 9.45 -7.46 -13.56
C CYS A 61 8.99 -7.98 -12.19
N CYS A 62 7.69 -8.05 -11.98
CA CYS A 62 7.04 -8.38 -10.71
C CYS A 62 6.10 -9.57 -10.87
N GLY A 63 6.55 -10.65 -11.49
CA GLY A 63 5.72 -11.84 -11.80
C GLY A 63 5.06 -12.47 -10.56
N HIS A 64 5.64 -12.30 -9.38
CA HIS A 64 5.09 -12.78 -8.11
C HIS A 64 3.79 -12.08 -7.68
N ILE A 65 3.45 -10.92 -8.28
CA ILE A 65 2.21 -10.18 -8.02
C ILE A 65 1.35 -10.05 -9.28
N ALA A 66 1.70 -10.73 -10.38
CA ALA A 66 0.97 -10.64 -11.64
C ALA A 66 -0.46 -11.20 -11.52
N HIS A 67 -1.37 -10.58 -12.25
CA HIS A 67 -2.77 -10.99 -12.39
C HIS A 67 -3.04 -11.50 -13.81
N CYS A 68 -4.18 -12.19 -13.98
CA CYS A 68 -4.59 -12.70 -15.28
C CYS A 68 -4.87 -11.60 -16.31
N ASP A 69 -5.27 -10.42 -15.86
CA ASP A 69 -5.57 -9.29 -16.73
C ASP A 69 -5.23 -7.93 -16.11
N LYS A 70 -5.09 -6.93 -16.98
CA LYS A 70 -4.74 -5.55 -16.60
C LYS A 70 -5.77 -4.90 -15.67
N SER A 71 -7.05 -5.13 -15.92
CA SER A 71 -8.14 -4.49 -15.17
C SER A 71 -8.20 -5.02 -13.74
N GLY A 72 -8.08 -6.34 -13.58
CA GLY A 72 -8.01 -7.00 -12.28
C GLY A 72 -6.79 -6.57 -11.48
N PHE A 73 -5.63 -6.44 -12.14
CA PHE A 73 -4.43 -5.91 -11.51
C PHE A 73 -4.63 -4.48 -11.00
N PHE A 74 -5.17 -3.60 -11.86
CA PHE A 74 -5.44 -2.21 -11.48
C PHE A 74 -6.42 -2.11 -10.30
N ALA A 75 -7.52 -2.86 -10.36
CA ALA A 75 -8.53 -2.89 -9.31
C ALA A 75 -7.97 -3.37 -7.96
N THR A 76 -7.07 -4.37 -7.99
CA THR A 76 -6.48 -4.95 -6.78
C THR A 76 -5.47 -4.04 -6.10
N PHE A 77 -4.68 -3.29 -6.89
CA PHE A 77 -3.52 -2.58 -6.34
C PHE A 77 -3.62 -1.05 -6.39
N PHE A 78 -4.44 -0.45 -7.27
CA PHE A 78 -4.30 0.98 -7.51
C PHE A 78 -5.56 1.80 -7.29
N VAL A 79 -6.69 1.17 -6.95
CA VAL A 79 -7.95 1.89 -6.70
C VAL A 79 -7.94 2.52 -5.32
N ASP A 80 -7.52 1.79 -4.30
CA ASP A 80 -7.51 2.28 -2.92
C ASP A 80 -6.09 2.40 -2.33
N LEU A 81 -6.01 3.00 -1.17
CA LEU A 81 -4.72 3.29 -0.51
C LEU A 81 -4.07 2.01 0.03
N ASP A 82 -4.85 1.04 0.49
CA ASP A 82 -4.36 -0.23 1.02
C ASP A 82 -3.74 -1.09 -0.10
N GLY A 83 -4.36 -1.10 -1.27
CA GLY A 83 -3.81 -1.73 -2.47
C GLY A 83 -2.48 -1.11 -2.90
N LYS A 84 -2.39 0.22 -2.92
CA LYS A 84 -1.15 0.95 -3.26
C LYS A 84 -0.02 0.63 -2.27
N ILE A 85 -0.32 0.59 -0.97
CA ILE A 85 0.64 0.21 0.07
C ILE A 85 1.12 -1.22 -0.16
N ARG A 86 0.21 -2.16 -0.38
CA ARG A 86 0.53 -3.57 -0.65
C ARG A 86 1.40 -3.74 -1.89
N PHE A 87 1.11 -3.02 -2.99
CA PHE A 87 1.94 -3.02 -4.19
C PHE A 87 3.37 -2.54 -3.89
N LEU A 88 3.51 -1.42 -3.18
CA LEU A 88 4.81 -0.87 -2.81
C LEU A 88 5.59 -1.80 -1.88
N GLU A 89 4.93 -2.40 -0.89
CA GLU A 89 5.53 -3.39 0.01
C GLU A 89 6.03 -4.62 -0.74
N GLN A 90 5.21 -5.19 -1.62
CA GLN A 90 5.59 -6.33 -2.43
C GLN A 90 6.75 -6.00 -3.37
N THR A 91 6.72 -4.83 -4.01
CA THR A 91 7.81 -4.36 -4.87
C THR A 91 9.12 -4.18 -4.09
N LEU A 92 9.05 -3.66 -2.86
CA LEU A 92 10.23 -3.44 -2.02
C LEU A 92 10.80 -4.72 -1.41
N ASN A 93 9.95 -5.68 -1.08
CA ASN A 93 10.36 -6.89 -0.36
C ASN A 93 10.71 -8.06 -1.29
N HIS A 94 10.24 -8.03 -2.53
CA HIS A 94 10.43 -9.13 -3.49
C HIS A 94 11.11 -8.62 -4.76
N PRO A 95 12.45 -8.50 -4.76
CA PRO A 95 13.18 -8.10 -5.97
C PRO A 95 13.06 -9.18 -7.05
N CYS A 96 13.09 -8.74 -8.31
CA CYS A 96 13.18 -9.65 -9.44
C CYS A 96 14.48 -10.46 -9.38
N TYR A 97 14.39 -11.75 -9.64
CA TYR A 97 15.54 -12.67 -9.60
C TYR A 97 16.17 -12.90 -10.98
N GLY A 98 17.35 -13.51 -10.97
CA GLY A 98 18.03 -13.96 -12.16
C GLY A 98 19.15 -13.02 -12.61
N HIS A 99 19.68 -13.30 -13.80
CA HIS A 99 20.75 -12.51 -14.41
C HIS A 99 20.18 -11.43 -15.32
N PRO A 100 20.71 -10.20 -15.34
CA PRO A 100 20.14 -9.08 -16.10
C PRO A 100 20.11 -9.28 -17.63
N THR A 101 20.91 -10.17 -18.17
CA THR A 101 20.85 -10.56 -19.59
C THR A 101 19.64 -11.40 -19.96
N HIS A 102 18.92 -11.94 -18.97
CA HIS A 102 17.75 -12.81 -19.18
C HIS A 102 16.48 -12.27 -18.52
N THR A 103 16.62 -11.38 -17.54
CA THR A 103 15.50 -10.89 -16.71
C THR A 103 15.53 -9.38 -16.54
N TYR A 104 14.54 -8.84 -15.85
CA TYR A 104 14.44 -7.44 -15.44
C TYR A 104 14.97 -7.20 -14.01
N CYS A 105 15.83 -8.07 -13.50
CA CYS A 105 16.29 -7.97 -12.11
C CYS A 105 17.09 -6.69 -11.80
N ASP A 106 17.83 -6.16 -12.78
CA ASP A 106 18.51 -4.88 -12.69
C ASP A 106 17.52 -3.70 -12.62
N VAL A 107 16.46 -3.74 -13.43
CA VAL A 107 15.37 -2.76 -13.39
C VAL A 107 14.64 -2.80 -12.05
N GLY A 108 14.27 -3.99 -11.58
CA GLY A 108 13.60 -4.18 -10.29
C GLY A 108 14.42 -3.60 -9.14
N ARG A 109 15.73 -3.88 -9.09
CA ARG A 109 16.63 -3.33 -8.06
C ARG A 109 16.79 -1.81 -8.14
N ALA A 110 16.90 -1.26 -9.35
CA ALA A 110 17.03 0.19 -9.53
C ALA A 110 15.77 0.94 -9.09
N ILE A 111 14.58 0.42 -9.42
CA ILE A 111 13.30 0.98 -8.98
C ILE A 111 13.19 0.86 -7.45
N GLN A 112 13.49 -0.31 -6.88
CA GLN A 112 13.45 -0.56 -5.45
C GLN A 112 14.36 0.42 -4.69
N ALA A 113 15.61 0.60 -5.12
CA ALA A 113 16.55 1.55 -4.52
C ALA A 113 16.00 2.99 -4.56
N ARG A 114 15.38 3.39 -5.67
CA ARG A 114 14.78 4.73 -5.82
C ARG A 114 13.55 4.92 -4.94
N LEU A 115 12.67 3.92 -4.81
CA LEU A 115 11.53 3.95 -3.91
C LEU A 115 11.96 4.07 -2.44
N GLN A 116 13.02 3.33 -2.06
CA GLN A 116 13.61 3.41 -0.72
C GLN A 116 14.22 4.78 -0.45
N ALA A 117 15.04 5.29 -1.37
CA ALA A 117 15.67 6.61 -1.23
C ALA A 117 14.66 7.76 -1.09
N CYS A 118 13.49 7.64 -1.73
CA CYS A 118 12.39 8.62 -1.62
C CYS A 118 11.46 8.36 -0.44
N ASP A 119 11.63 7.27 0.30
CA ASP A 119 10.78 6.84 1.41
C ASP A 119 9.27 6.87 1.06
N ILE A 120 8.95 6.39 -0.14
CA ILE A 120 7.60 6.46 -0.70
C ILE A 120 6.60 5.68 0.13
N LEU A 121 6.98 4.50 0.62
CA LEU A 121 6.10 3.66 1.42
C LEU A 121 5.66 4.36 2.72
N ALA A 122 6.57 5.07 3.41
CA ALA A 122 6.22 5.84 4.60
C ALA A 122 5.22 6.97 4.31
N VAL A 123 5.32 7.61 3.13
CA VAL A 123 4.33 8.62 2.71
C VAL A 123 2.93 8.02 2.62
N TYR A 124 2.79 6.86 1.97
CA TYR A 124 1.50 6.20 1.81
C TYR A 124 0.95 5.70 3.15
N ARG A 125 1.81 5.13 4.01
CA ARG A 125 1.44 4.71 5.37
C ARG A 125 0.98 5.89 6.24
N ALA A 126 1.68 7.02 6.20
CA ALA A 126 1.28 8.23 6.93
C ALA A 126 -0.07 8.78 6.44
N ARG A 127 -0.32 8.76 5.11
CA ARG A 127 -1.62 9.13 4.55
C ARG A 127 -2.72 8.19 5.03
N ARG A 128 -2.48 6.88 5.06
CA ARG A 128 -3.43 5.89 5.58
C ARG A 128 -3.75 6.12 7.06
N ALA A 129 -2.74 6.34 7.89
CA ALA A 129 -2.93 6.66 9.29
C ALA A 129 -3.77 7.93 9.49
N SER A 130 -3.54 8.97 8.68
CA SER A 130 -4.34 10.20 8.71
C SER A 130 -5.81 9.98 8.31
N GLU A 131 -6.08 9.14 7.31
CA GLU A 131 -7.43 8.77 6.89
C GLU A 131 -8.18 8.02 8.01
N ILE A 132 -7.52 7.04 8.64
CA ILE A 132 -8.08 6.30 9.79
C ILE A 132 -8.40 7.25 10.94
N ALA A 133 -7.44 8.08 11.37
CA ALA A 133 -7.65 9.03 12.44
C ALA A 133 -8.76 10.07 12.13
N GLY A 134 -8.94 10.41 10.84
CA GLY A 134 -10.05 11.25 10.37
C GLY A 134 -11.40 10.56 10.53
N ALA A 135 -11.49 9.32 10.10
CA ALA A 135 -12.71 8.50 10.20
C ALA A 135 -13.12 8.26 11.68
N GLU A 136 -12.15 7.94 12.54
CA GLU A 136 -12.36 7.74 13.98
C GLU A 136 -12.88 9.02 14.66
N ARG A 137 -12.29 10.18 14.33
CA ARG A 137 -12.79 11.47 14.86
C ARG A 137 -14.20 11.77 14.39
N ALA A 138 -14.52 11.50 13.13
CA ALA A 138 -15.87 11.70 12.59
C ALA A 138 -16.88 10.77 13.29
N LEU A 139 -16.52 9.50 13.48
CA LEU A 139 -17.35 8.53 14.22
C LEU A 139 -17.57 8.96 15.68
N LEU A 140 -16.51 9.39 16.36
CA LEU A 140 -16.61 9.90 17.74
C LEU A 140 -17.55 11.11 17.83
N ALA A 141 -17.46 12.04 16.88
CA ALA A 141 -18.36 13.19 16.83
C ALA A 141 -19.84 12.77 16.64
N GLN A 142 -20.08 11.80 15.76
CA GLN A 142 -21.43 11.24 15.55
C GLN A 142 -21.97 10.55 16.81
N LEU A 143 -21.14 9.75 17.48
CA LEU A 143 -21.53 9.07 18.72
C LEU A 143 -21.83 10.07 19.85
N ARG A 144 -21.00 11.10 20.00
CA ARG A 144 -21.29 12.19 20.98
C ARG A 144 -22.59 12.88 20.64
N ALA A 145 -22.82 13.32 19.42
CA ALA A 145 -24.08 13.96 19.02
C ALA A 145 -25.30 13.08 19.28
N LYS A 146 -25.16 11.76 19.19
CA LYS A 146 -26.24 10.80 19.44
C LYS A 146 -26.50 10.56 20.93
N TYR A 147 -25.50 10.58 21.78
CA TYR A 147 -25.58 10.12 23.17
C TYR A 147 -25.36 11.20 24.23
N ASP A 148 -24.75 12.35 23.94
CA ASP A 148 -24.54 13.43 24.90
C ASP A 148 -25.87 14.09 25.41
N GLY A 149 -27.01 13.79 24.75
CA GLY A 149 -28.35 14.19 25.21
C GLY A 149 -29.09 13.13 26.02
N VAL A 150 -28.55 11.94 26.20
CA VAL A 150 -29.20 10.86 26.94
C VAL A 150 -28.55 10.74 28.32
N PRO A 151 -29.29 11.08 29.44
CA PRO A 151 -28.75 10.88 30.77
C PRO A 151 -28.42 9.38 30.95
N VAL A 152 -27.16 9.06 31.17
CA VAL A 152 -26.74 7.72 31.60
C VAL A 152 -27.26 7.54 33.00
N ILE A 153 -28.46 6.93 33.15
CA ILE A 153 -28.94 6.46 34.45
C ILE A 153 -28.06 5.25 34.78
N PRO A 154 -27.17 5.34 35.78
CA PRO A 154 -26.41 4.18 36.21
C PRO A 154 -27.42 3.15 36.72
N GLN A 155 -27.61 2.05 36.03
CA GLN A 155 -28.31 0.91 36.58
C GLN A 155 -27.48 0.40 37.76
N ILE A 156 -27.91 0.82 38.96
CA ILE A 156 -27.45 0.22 40.21
C ILE A 156 -27.96 -1.22 40.16
N VAL A 157 -27.11 -2.13 39.75
CA VAL A 157 -27.34 -3.56 39.91
C VAL A 157 -27.32 -3.84 41.40
N THR A 158 -28.50 -3.71 42.02
CA THR A 158 -28.73 -4.16 43.39
C THR A 158 -28.56 -5.67 43.37
N ARG A 159 -27.42 -6.09 43.88
CA ARG A 159 -27.11 -7.51 44.10
C ARG A 159 -28.17 -8.02 45.07
N PRO A 160 -28.94 -9.07 44.75
CA PRO A 160 -29.94 -9.59 45.69
C PRO A 160 -29.21 -10.04 46.94
N ALA A 161 -29.68 -9.56 48.08
CA ALA A 161 -29.16 -9.97 49.41
C ALA A 161 -29.23 -11.47 49.52
N GLY A 162 -28.09 -12.10 49.75
CA GLY A 162 -27.94 -13.54 49.92
C GLY A 162 -28.89 -14.04 51.01
N ARG A 163 -29.65 -15.07 50.71
CA ARG A 163 -30.49 -15.82 51.63
C ARG A 163 -29.61 -16.34 52.80
N PRO A 164 -29.99 -16.13 54.06
CA PRO A 164 -29.23 -16.68 55.17
C PRO A 164 -29.24 -18.23 55.12
N VAL A 165 -28.06 -18.81 55.12
CA VAL A 165 -27.87 -20.26 55.23
C VAL A 165 -28.28 -20.68 56.62
N ALA A 166 -29.32 -21.53 56.75
CA ALA A 166 -29.74 -22.13 58.00
C ALA A 166 -28.65 -23.05 58.54
N ALA A 167 -28.26 -22.88 59.83
CA ALA A 167 -27.32 -23.71 60.52
C ALA A 167 -27.85 -25.14 60.70
N PRO A 168 -26.98 -26.18 60.57
CA PRO A 168 -27.40 -27.53 60.82
C PRO A 168 -27.66 -27.76 62.32
N ARG A 169 -28.83 -28.34 62.65
CA ARG A 169 -29.14 -28.83 63.99
C ARG A 169 -28.30 -30.09 64.28
N ALA A 170 -27.57 -30.01 65.38
CA ALA A 170 -26.95 -31.17 65.97
C ALA A 170 -28.02 -32.10 66.56
N GLY A 171 -27.92 -33.41 66.30
CA GLY A 171 -28.59 -34.54 66.90
C GLY A 171 -27.66 -35.75 66.89
#